data_81ea4ba0671cddced2b2b8bf31aee2cc
#
_entry.id   81ea4ba0671cddced2b2b8bf31aee2cc
#
_cell.length_a   1.000
_cell.length_b   1.000
_cell.length_c   1.000
_cell.angle_alpha   90.00
_cell.angle_beta   90.00
_cell.angle_gamma   90.00
#
_symmetry.space_group_name_H-M   'P 1'
#
loop_
_entity.id
_entity.type
_entity.pdbx_description
1 polymer ?
#
loop_
_entity_poly.entity_id
_entity_poly.type
_entity_poly.pdbx_seq_one_letter_code
_entity_poly.pdbx_strand_id
1 'polypeptide(L)'
;MQRTVIIDALKSTAFNEPINVRGWVRSRRGNKQINFIALNDGSTIKNIQIVVDLAKFPEETLKPVTTGSCISATGILVPSQGAGQAVEIQLTELEVYGTADPEQYPLQKKGLSMEYLRTIAHLRPRTNTFGAVFRIRHNMAMAIHTYFHQHGYFYFHTPLITASDCEGAGQMFQVTTKNLYNLKKTEDGQIDYSDDFFGKQTALTVSGQLEGELGAMALGKIYTFGPTFRAENSNTPRHLAEFWMIEPEIAFIQKDELMDLEEDFIKFCVRWALDNCMDDLEFLNQFVDKGLIERLKSVVDTEFVRLPYTEGIEILQEAIKNGKKFEFPCSWGDDLSSEHERFLVEEHFKKPVIMTDYPKDIKAFYMKINEDGKTVQGTDVLFPQIGEIIGGSVREESLNKLNDEIARRHIPMKDMWWYLDTRRFGSAPHAGFGLGFERLMLFVTGMQNIRDVIPFPRTPKTAEF
;
A
#
# COMPACT_ATOMS: atom_id res chain seq x y z
N MET A 1 35.39 -3.88 15.76
CA MET A 1 34.48 -5.05 15.85
C MET A 1 33.41 -4.97 14.79
N GLN A 2 32.93 -6.12 14.27
CA GLN A 2 31.82 -6.16 13.32
C GLN A 2 30.52 -5.72 14.05
N ARG A 3 29.67 -4.95 13.35
CA ARG A 3 28.37 -4.52 13.88
C ARG A 3 27.41 -5.70 14.00
N THR A 4 26.71 -5.81 15.12
CA THR A 4 25.54 -6.67 15.31
C THR A 4 24.27 -5.83 15.16
N VAL A 5 23.28 -6.32 14.39
CA VAL A 5 21.99 -5.66 14.24
C VAL A 5 21.19 -5.81 15.55
N ILE A 6 20.47 -4.77 15.97
CA ILE A 6 19.80 -4.77 17.28
C ILE A 6 18.78 -5.89 17.44
N ILE A 7 18.05 -6.25 16.40
CA ILE A 7 17.12 -7.38 16.46
C ILE A 7 17.81 -8.71 16.78
N ASP A 8 19.03 -8.91 16.29
CA ASP A 8 19.82 -10.10 16.55
C ASP A 8 20.45 -10.04 17.94
N ALA A 9 20.92 -8.87 18.37
CA ALA A 9 21.44 -8.65 19.71
C ALA A 9 20.38 -8.95 20.79
N LEU A 10 19.13 -8.54 20.55
CA LEU A 10 18.00 -8.80 21.47
C LEU A 10 17.61 -10.27 21.60
N LYS A 11 17.94 -11.10 20.60
CA LYS A 11 17.69 -12.55 20.58
C LYS A 11 18.91 -13.36 21.02
N SER A 12 20.08 -12.70 21.17
CA SER A 12 21.32 -13.40 21.48
C SER A 12 21.34 -13.94 22.90
N THR A 13 21.86 -15.15 23.05
CA THR A 13 22.15 -15.82 24.32
C THR A 13 23.65 -15.91 24.61
N ALA A 14 24.49 -15.31 23.77
CA ALA A 14 25.94 -15.27 23.95
C ALA A 14 26.33 -14.21 25.01
N PHE A 15 25.99 -14.51 26.26
CA PHE A 15 26.26 -13.63 27.38
C PHE A 15 27.76 -13.59 27.72
N ASN A 16 28.18 -12.45 28.29
CA ASN A 16 29.56 -12.13 28.65
C ASN A 16 30.53 -12.02 27.46
N GLU A 17 29.99 -11.99 26.24
CA GLU A 17 30.76 -11.76 25.02
C GLU A 17 30.70 -10.30 24.59
N PRO A 18 31.78 -9.79 23.97
CA PRO A 18 31.81 -8.42 23.44
C PRO A 18 30.92 -8.30 22.21
N ILE A 19 30.14 -7.23 22.18
CA ILE A 19 29.21 -6.90 21.08
C ILE A 19 29.33 -5.43 20.68
N ASN A 20 29.17 -5.12 19.39
CA ASN A 20 29.07 -3.74 18.90
C ASN A 20 27.71 -3.54 18.25
N VAL A 21 26.98 -2.51 18.70
CA VAL A 21 25.73 -2.05 18.12
C VAL A 21 25.84 -0.60 17.69
N ARG A 22 25.13 -0.22 16.63
CA ARG A 22 25.12 1.14 16.10
C ARG A 22 23.69 1.57 15.83
N GLY A 23 23.38 2.84 16.09
CA GLY A 23 22.01 3.31 15.85
C GLY A 23 21.78 4.72 16.38
N TRP A 24 20.52 5.07 16.47
CA TRP A 24 20.06 6.38 16.94
C TRP A 24 19.50 6.29 18.35
N VAL A 25 19.94 7.24 19.18
CA VAL A 25 19.50 7.35 20.58
C VAL A 25 18.03 7.74 20.63
N ARG A 26 17.22 6.92 21.27
CA ARG A 26 15.80 7.20 21.53
C ARG A 26 15.60 7.95 22.83
N SER A 27 16.39 7.63 23.84
CA SER A 27 16.40 8.35 25.10
C SER A 27 17.69 8.07 25.87
N ARG A 28 18.09 9.03 26.68
CA ARG A 28 19.09 8.88 27.72
C ARG A 28 18.47 9.27 29.08
N ARG A 29 18.67 8.44 30.07
CA ARG A 29 18.20 8.67 31.44
C ARG A 29 19.18 8.05 32.43
N GLY A 30 19.21 8.53 33.65
CA GLY A 30 20.10 7.95 34.68
C GLY A 30 20.18 8.83 35.92
N ASN A 31 21.16 8.52 36.75
CA ASN A 31 21.51 9.22 37.97
C ASN A 31 23.00 9.60 37.93
N LYS A 32 23.54 10.02 39.09
CA LYS A 32 24.97 10.42 39.20
C LYS A 32 25.96 9.27 39.08
N GLN A 33 25.54 8.03 39.02
CA GLN A 33 26.42 6.85 38.97
C GLN A 33 26.26 6.07 37.66
N ILE A 34 25.03 5.91 37.17
CA ILE A 34 24.69 5.07 36.01
C ILE A 34 23.76 5.83 35.07
N ASN A 35 24.09 5.79 33.78
CA ASN A 35 23.19 6.23 32.72
C ASN A 35 22.72 5.05 31.89
N PHE A 36 21.51 5.16 31.32
CA PHE A 36 20.88 4.20 30.43
C PHE A 36 20.58 4.88 29.11
N ILE A 37 21.10 4.33 28.02
CA ILE A 37 20.83 4.79 26.66
C ILE A 37 19.96 3.76 25.96
N ALA A 38 18.78 4.16 25.52
CA ALA A 38 17.94 3.34 24.64
C ALA A 38 18.34 3.60 23.18
N LEU A 39 18.88 2.57 22.51
CA LEU A 39 19.38 2.65 21.14
C LEU A 39 18.51 1.83 20.20
N ASN A 40 18.26 2.37 19.00
CA ASN A 40 17.51 1.70 17.96
C ASN A 40 18.19 1.89 16.59
N ASP A 41 18.27 0.83 15.79
CA ASP A 41 18.86 0.87 14.45
C ASP A 41 17.84 0.69 13.32
N GLY A 42 16.55 0.68 13.65
CA GLY A 42 15.44 0.50 12.69
C GLY A 42 15.07 -0.96 12.41
N SER A 43 15.90 -1.93 12.79
CA SER A 43 15.66 -3.36 12.53
C SER A 43 14.46 -3.94 13.29
N THR A 44 14.06 -3.31 14.38
CA THR A 44 12.94 -3.71 15.24
C THR A 44 12.31 -2.49 15.90
N ILE A 45 11.09 -2.61 16.38
CA ILE A 45 10.44 -1.58 17.19
C ILE A 45 11.05 -1.47 18.59
N LYS A 46 11.65 -2.55 19.08
CA LYS A 46 12.29 -2.63 20.40
C LYS A 46 13.64 -1.91 20.39
N ASN A 47 14.00 -1.33 21.53
CA ASN A 47 15.32 -0.72 21.72
C ASN A 47 16.21 -1.67 22.51
N ILE A 48 17.53 -1.61 22.26
CA ILE A 48 18.49 -2.21 23.16
C ILE A 48 18.92 -1.18 24.22
N GLN A 49 19.02 -1.60 25.46
CA GLN A 49 19.52 -0.74 26.54
C GLN A 49 21.04 -0.85 26.66
N ILE A 50 21.70 0.28 26.70
CA ILE A 50 23.13 0.40 26.97
C ILE A 50 23.29 0.99 28.36
N VAL A 51 23.98 0.29 29.23
CA VAL A 51 24.28 0.69 30.60
C VAL A 51 25.66 1.34 30.64
N VAL A 52 25.71 2.56 31.11
CA VAL A 52 26.92 3.39 31.15
C VAL A 52 27.30 3.67 32.60
N ASP A 53 28.45 3.20 33.02
CA ASP A 53 29.07 3.49 34.33
C ASP A 53 29.79 4.84 34.26
N LEU A 54 29.31 5.85 35.01
CA LEU A 54 29.89 7.20 35.00
C LEU A 54 31.25 7.29 35.69
N ALA A 55 31.68 6.25 36.41
CA ALA A 55 33.07 6.17 36.88
C ALA A 55 34.05 5.90 35.73
N LYS A 56 33.57 5.22 34.66
CA LYS A 56 34.37 4.94 33.45
C LYS A 56 34.16 5.95 32.33
N PHE A 57 32.97 6.50 32.24
CA PHE A 57 32.57 7.46 31.20
C PHE A 57 32.09 8.76 31.85
N PRO A 58 32.96 9.77 31.98
CA PRO A 58 32.58 11.07 32.56
C PRO A 58 31.40 11.70 31.81
N GLU A 59 30.60 12.47 32.52
CA GLU A 59 29.38 13.12 31.95
C GLU A 59 29.71 13.98 30.72
N GLU A 60 30.92 14.56 30.65
CA GLU A 60 31.40 15.31 29.48
C GLU A 60 31.41 14.48 28.19
N THR A 61 31.78 13.20 28.28
CA THR A 61 31.77 12.26 27.14
C THR A 61 30.34 11.98 26.64
N LEU A 62 29.36 12.08 27.54
CA LEU A 62 27.96 11.80 27.23
C LEU A 62 27.17 13.05 26.82
N LYS A 63 27.72 14.25 26.94
CA LYS A 63 27.03 15.50 26.51
C LYS A 63 26.50 15.43 25.07
N PRO A 64 27.26 14.92 24.06
CA PRO A 64 26.75 14.84 22.69
C PRO A 64 25.74 13.71 22.46
N VAL A 65 25.53 12.84 23.44
CA VAL A 65 24.59 11.71 23.36
C VAL A 65 23.20 12.16 23.77
N THR A 66 22.50 12.81 22.86
CA THR A 66 21.14 13.33 23.02
C THR A 66 20.14 12.52 22.21
N THR A 67 18.84 12.70 22.42
CA THR A 67 17.80 12.09 21.58
C THR A 67 18.03 12.46 20.11
N GLY A 68 18.12 11.45 19.25
CA GLY A 68 18.37 11.64 17.81
C GLY A 68 19.84 11.55 17.41
N SER A 69 20.82 11.63 18.33
CA SER A 69 22.24 11.40 18.00
C SER A 69 22.46 9.96 17.50
N CYS A 70 23.44 9.80 16.63
CA CYS A 70 23.87 8.51 16.11
C CYS A 70 25.17 8.08 16.81
N ILE A 71 25.19 6.87 17.36
CA ILE A 71 26.33 6.34 18.11
C ILE A 71 26.69 4.92 17.72
N SER A 72 27.95 4.56 17.93
CA SER A 72 28.43 3.20 18.01
C SER A 72 28.77 2.90 19.48
N ALA A 73 28.22 1.82 20.00
CA ALA A 73 28.44 1.35 21.34
C ALA A 73 29.00 -0.08 21.32
N THR A 74 30.18 -0.26 21.85
CA THR A 74 30.80 -1.57 22.12
C THR A 74 30.69 -1.86 23.61
N GLY A 75 30.39 -3.09 23.95
CA GLY A 75 30.23 -3.49 25.34
C GLY A 75 30.05 -4.99 25.51
N ILE A 76 29.78 -5.39 26.73
CA ILE A 76 29.52 -6.79 27.07
C ILE A 76 28.01 -7.03 27.12
N LEU A 77 27.51 -8.02 26.37
CA LEU A 77 26.11 -8.43 26.41
C LEU A 77 25.84 -9.20 27.69
N VAL A 78 24.84 -8.78 28.45
CA VAL A 78 24.45 -9.43 29.72
C VAL A 78 22.93 -9.61 29.79
N PRO A 79 22.44 -10.57 30.59
CA PRO A 79 21.03 -10.61 30.95
C PRO A 79 20.63 -9.30 31.63
N SER A 80 19.49 -8.73 31.24
CA SER A 80 19.03 -7.49 31.86
C SER A 80 18.50 -7.75 33.26
N GLN A 81 18.83 -6.82 34.18
CA GLN A 81 18.25 -6.80 35.53
C GLN A 81 16.94 -6.01 35.59
N GLY A 82 16.61 -5.28 34.52
CA GLY A 82 15.40 -4.46 34.42
C GLY A 82 14.20 -5.23 33.89
N ALA A 83 13.02 -4.88 34.34
CA ALA A 83 11.77 -5.40 33.79
C ALA A 83 11.53 -4.90 32.35
N GLY A 84 11.00 -5.77 31.48
CA GLY A 84 10.58 -5.40 30.12
C GLY A 84 11.63 -5.57 29.03
N GLN A 85 12.82 -6.08 29.34
CA GLN A 85 13.86 -6.43 28.36
C GLN A 85 14.65 -7.66 28.81
N ALA A 86 15.06 -8.50 27.86
CA ALA A 86 15.80 -9.73 28.16
C ALA A 86 17.30 -9.50 28.35
N VAL A 87 17.86 -8.56 27.60
CA VAL A 87 19.30 -8.33 27.54
C VAL A 87 19.62 -6.83 27.59
N GLU A 88 20.86 -6.53 28.01
CA GLU A 88 21.42 -5.18 27.98
C GLU A 88 22.91 -5.23 27.67
N ILE A 89 23.51 -4.10 27.30
CA ILE A 89 24.93 -3.99 26.98
C ILE A 89 25.61 -3.13 28.06
N GLN A 90 26.60 -3.68 28.73
CA GLN A 90 27.49 -2.91 29.61
C GLN A 90 28.58 -2.24 28.75
N LEU A 91 28.51 -0.92 28.63
CA LEU A 91 29.36 -0.14 27.74
C LEU A 91 30.85 -0.25 28.11
N THR A 92 31.68 -0.52 27.09
CA THR A 92 33.16 -0.47 27.21
C THR A 92 33.80 0.59 26.31
N GLU A 93 33.16 0.89 25.14
CA GLU A 93 33.61 1.92 24.22
C GLU A 93 32.43 2.66 23.61
N LEU A 94 32.56 3.96 23.40
CA LEU A 94 31.55 4.83 22.81
C LEU A 94 32.16 5.71 21.72
N GLU A 95 31.53 5.70 20.54
CA GLU A 95 31.86 6.62 19.46
C GLU A 95 30.58 7.36 19.03
N VAL A 96 30.66 8.68 18.90
CA VAL A 96 29.54 9.50 18.42
C VAL A 96 29.75 9.82 16.94
N TYR A 97 28.90 9.27 16.07
CA TYR A 97 28.96 9.52 14.63
C TYR A 97 28.33 10.86 14.24
N GLY A 98 27.26 11.23 14.92
CA GLY A 98 26.56 12.47 14.66
C GLY A 98 25.74 12.92 15.86
N THR A 99 25.81 14.21 16.15
CA THR A 99 25.05 14.83 17.22
C THR A 99 23.67 15.28 16.74
N ALA A 100 22.72 15.46 17.67
CA ALA A 100 21.44 16.11 17.42
C ALA A 100 21.27 17.20 18.48
N ASP A 101 21.06 18.44 18.03
CA ASP A 101 20.78 19.55 18.92
C ASP A 101 19.41 19.34 19.58
N PRO A 102 19.33 19.22 20.91
CA PRO A 102 18.07 18.97 21.60
C PRO A 102 17.02 20.08 21.42
N GLU A 103 17.45 21.31 21.13
CA GLU A 103 16.55 22.44 20.93
C GLU A 103 15.94 22.45 19.51
N GLN A 104 16.66 21.91 18.53
CA GLN A 104 16.26 21.90 17.13
C GLN A 104 15.67 20.57 16.67
N TYR A 105 15.98 19.44 17.34
CA TYR A 105 15.51 18.13 16.92
C TYR A 105 14.00 17.99 17.08
N PRO A 106 13.22 17.83 15.97
CA PRO A 106 11.77 17.97 16.00
C PRO A 106 11.05 16.77 16.63
N LEU A 107 11.70 15.59 16.69
CA LEU A 107 11.10 14.37 17.23
C LEU A 107 11.34 14.26 18.74
N GLN A 108 10.72 15.15 19.49
CA GLN A 108 10.81 15.14 20.94
C GLN A 108 9.91 14.05 21.57
N LYS A 109 10.06 13.82 22.89
CA LYS A 109 9.30 12.81 23.64
C LYS A 109 7.78 13.06 23.73
N LYS A 110 7.31 14.27 23.39
CA LYS A 110 5.89 14.60 23.38
C LYS A 110 5.22 13.96 22.16
N GLY A 111 3.97 13.49 22.32
CA GLY A 111 3.18 12.99 21.20
C GLY A 111 3.06 14.04 20.11
N LEU A 112 3.47 13.71 18.91
CA LEU A 112 3.36 14.56 17.72
C LEU A 112 2.13 14.12 16.91
N SER A 113 1.39 15.09 16.36
CA SER A 113 0.24 14.76 15.52
C SER A 113 0.69 14.19 14.17
N MET A 114 -0.17 13.38 13.53
CA MET A 114 0.09 12.84 12.20
C MET A 114 0.24 13.95 11.16
N GLU A 115 -0.52 15.05 11.28
CA GLU A 115 -0.42 16.22 10.41
C GLU A 115 0.97 16.85 10.47
N TYR A 116 1.50 17.05 11.69
CA TYR A 116 2.85 17.57 11.85
C TYR A 116 3.90 16.61 11.29
N LEU A 117 3.77 15.30 11.54
CA LEU A 117 4.71 14.31 11.03
C LEU A 117 4.73 14.24 9.49
N ARG A 118 3.64 14.59 8.82
CA ARG A 118 3.61 14.74 7.34
C ARG A 118 4.47 15.91 6.88
N THR A 119 4.54 17.01 7.61
CA THR A 119 5.39 18.16 7.26
C THR A 119 6.89 17.90 7.41
N ILE A 120 7.26 16.86 8.16
CA ILE A 120 8.63 16.38 8.34
C ILE A 120 8.78 14.92 7.90
N ALA A 121 8.20 14.57 6.75
CA ALA A 121 8.14 13.18 6.27
C ALA A 121 9.52 12.53 6.16
N HIS A 122 10.59 13.29 5.90
CA HIS A 122 11.97 12.83 5.86
C HIS A 122 12.52 12.35 7.23
N LEU A 123 11.91 12.76 8.35
CA LEU A 123 12.31 12.34 9.69
C LEU A 123 11.33 11.37 10.35
N ARG A 124 10.06 11.36 9.91
CA ARG A 124 9.03 10.52 10.53
C ARG A 124 9.34 9.01 10.59
N PRO A 125 10.16 8.41 9.69
CA PRO A 125 10.56 7.02 9.82
C PRO A 125 11.31 6.70 11.13
N ARG A 126 11.88 7.71 11.79
CA ARG A 126 12.52 7.56 13.10
C ARG A 126 11.55 7.42 14.26
N THR A 127 10.25 7.64 14.05
CA THR A 127 9.21 7.40 15.08
C THR A 127 8.87 5.91 15.17
N ASN A 128 8.34 5.47 16.31
CA ASN A 128 7.90 4.08 16.45
C ASN A 128 6.77 3.74 15.49
N THR A 129 5.78 4.62 15.36
CA THR A 129 4.62 4.41 14.47
C THR A 129 5.06 4.22 13.02
N PHE A 130 5.85 5.15 12.48
CA PHE A 130 6.26 5.05 11.08
C PHE A 130 7.34 3.99 10.85
N GLY A 131 8.19 3.74 11.85
CA GLY A 131 9.10 2.58 11.81
C GLY A 131 8.34 1.27 11.69
N ALA A 132 7.27 1.07 12.47
CA ALA A 132 6.39 -0.09 12.39
C ALA A 132 5.70 -0.18 11.02
N VAL A 133 5.05 0.90 10.57
CA VAL A 133 4.37 0.94 9.27
C VAL A 133 5.30 0.57 8.12
N PHE A 134 6.54 1.09 8.08
CA PHE A 134 7.46 0.83 6.97
C PHE A 134 8.12 -0.54 7.03
N ARG A 135 8.32 -1.14 8.22
CA ARG A 135 8.72 -2.56 8.31
C ARG A 135 7.60 -3.48 7.84
N ILE A 136 6.34 -3.19 8.21
CA ILE A 136 5.18 -3.92 7.70
C ILE A 136 5.09 -3.73 6.18
N ARG A 137 5.24 -2.50 5.65
CA ARG A 137 5.21 -2.25 4.19
C ARG A 137 6.25 -3.08 3.45
N HIS A 138 7.48 -3.16 3.96
CA HIS A 138 8.51 -4.02 3.39
C HIS A 138 8.06 -5.48 3.36
N ASN A 139 7.58 -6.00 4.50
CA ASN A 139 7.11 -7.39 4.61
C ASN A 139 5.93 -7.68 3.68
N MET A 140 4.99 -6.75 3.53
CA MET A 140 3.86 -6.89 2.61
C MET A 140 4.30 -6.94 1.16
N ALA A 141 5.28 -6.12 0.75
CA ALA A 141 5.84 -6.19 -0.59
C ALA A 141 6.48 -7.55 -0.87
N MET A 142 7.22 -8.09 0.11
CA MET A 142 7.81 -9.43 0.00
C MET A 142 6.74 -10.54 -0.03
N ALA A 143 5.67 -10.42 0.76
CA ALA A 143 4.54 -11.34 0.74
C ALA A 143 3.90 -11.42 -0.65
N ILE A 144 3.64 -10.28 -1.27
CA ILE A 144 3.06 -10.18 -2.62
C ILE A 144 3.94 -10.90 -3.66
N HIS A 145 5.23 -10.57 -3.71
CA HIS A 145 6.16 -11.25 -4.61
C HIS A 145 6.26 -12.75 -4.34
N THR A 146 6.26 -13.15 -3.07
CA THR A 146 6.34 -14.56 -2.67
C THR A 146 5.10 -15.33 -3.11
N TYR A 147 3.90 -14.77 -2.88
CA TYR A 147 2.65 -15.39 -3.30
C TYR A 147 2.63 -15.68 -4.80
N PHE A 148 2.83 -14.65 -5.60
CA PHE A 148 2.76 -14.80 -7.05
C PHE A 148 3.86 -15.72 -7.60
N HIS A 149 5.08 -15.61 -7.07
CA HIS A 149 6.18 -16.50 -7.46
C HIS A 149 5.87 -17.98 -7.17
N GLN A 150 5.36 -18.28 -5.96
CA GLN A 150 5.02 -19.66 -5.56
C GLN A 150 3.84 -20.24 -6.36
N HIS A 151 2.95 -19.40 -6.89
CA HIS A 151 1.83 -19.82 -7.74
C HIS A 151 2.13 -19.79 -9.23
N GLY A 152 3.41 -19.60 -9.62
CA GLY A 152 3.88 -19.69 -11.01
C GLY A 152 3.55 -18.49 -11.88
N TYR A 153 3.38 -17.31 -11.27
CA TYR A 153 3.21 -16.06 -12.00
C TYR A 153 4.54 -15.45 -12.36
N PHE A 154 4.60 -14.81 -13.54
CA PHE A 154 5.72 -13.99 -13.95
C PHE A 154 5.52 -12.54 -13.52
N TYR A 155 6.52 -11.94 -12.86
CA TYR A 155 6.55 -10.50 -12.64
C TYR A 155 6.79 -9.79 -13.97
N PHE A 156 5.82 -9.01 -14.41
CA PHE A 156 5.80 -8.41 -15.74
C PHE A 156 5.89 -6.89 -15.65
N HIS A 157 6.93 -6.31 -16.26
CA HIS A 157 7.09 -4.86 -16.28
C HIS A 157 6.22 -4.25 -17.37
N THR A 158 5.33 -3.33 -16.99
CA THR A 158 4.53 -2.52 -17.89
C THR A 158 5.02 -1.06 -17.90
N PRO A 159 4.92 -0.33 -19.01
CA PRO A 159 5.45 1.03 -19.10
C PRO A 159 4.76 2.00 -18.13
N LEU A 160 5.55 2.87 -17.49
CA LEU A 160 5.01 3.99 -16.70
C LEU A 160 4.62 5.18 -17.57
N ILE A 161 5.23 5.33 -18.76
CA ILE A 161 4.90 6.36 -19.73
C ILE A 161 4.10 5.70 -20.84
N THR A 162 2.89 6.16 -21.05
CA THR A 162 1.95 5.58 -22.02
C THR A 162 1.27 6.66 -22.87
N ALA A 163 0.84 6.28 -24.06
CA ALA A 163 -0.06 7.10 -24.87
C ALA A 163 -1.53 6.66 -24.75
N SER A 164 -1.80 5.61 -23.98
CA SER A 164 -3.13 5.00 -23.83
C SER A 164 -3.74 5.33 -22.48
N ASP A 165 -5.02 5.66 -22.45
CA ASP A 165 -5.79 5.78 -21.22
C ASP A 165 -6.56 4.47 -20.99
N CYS A 166 -6.12 3.68 -20.02
CA CYS A 166 -6.70 2.37 -19.68
C CYS A 166 -8.13 2.49 -19.12
N GLU A 167 -8.39 3.52 -18.34
CA GLU A 167 -9.68 3.67 -17.64
C GLU A 167 -10.63 4.62 -18.38
N GLY A 168 -10.14 5.39 -19.33
CA GLY A 168 -10.94 6.33 -20.14
C GLY A 168 -11.57 7.48 -19.35
N ALA A 169 -11.13 7.70 -18.12
CA ALA A 169 -11.82 8.56 -17.17
C ALA A 169 -10.92 9.54 -16.41
N GLY A 170 -9.60 9.53 -16.66
CA GLY A 170 -8.71 10.19 -15.75
C GLY A 170 -8.05 11.45 -16.30
N GLN A 171 -7.89 12.47 -15.47
CA GLN A 171 -6.86 13.45 -15.68
C GLN A 171 -5.52 12.78 -15.44
N MET A 172 -4.76 12.51 -16.52
CA MET A 172 -3.43 11.94 -16.46
C MET A 172 -2.37 13.03 -16.34
N PHE A 173 -1.32 12.78 -15.58
CA PHE A 173 -0.14 13.62 -15.59
C PHE A 173 0.57 13.52 -16.93
N GLN A 174 0.71 14.61 -17.65
CA GLN A 174 1.37 14.62 -18.95
C GLN A 174 2.89 14.54 -18.80
N VAL A 175 3.52 13.77 -19.69
CA VAL A 175 4.97 13.66 -19.83
C VAL A 175 5.38 14.32 -21.13
N THR A 176 6.19 15.37 -21.04
CA THR A 176 6.65 16.13 -22.21
C THR A 176 8.03 16.74 -21.98
N THR A 177 8.82 16.84 -23.03
CA THR A 177 10.09 17.59 -23.05
C THR A 177 9.93 18.99 -23.64
N LYS A 178 8.71 19.36 -24.05
CA LYS A 178 8.45 20.67 -24.64
C LYS A 178 8.58 21.81 -23.63
N ASN A 179 9.02 22.96 -24.14
CA ASN A 179 8.98 24.19 -23.36
C ASN A 179 7.52 24.68 -23.26
N LEU A 180 6.96 24.64 -22.07
CA LEU A 180 5.57 25.01 -21.80
C LEU A 180 5.25 26.50 -22.08
N TYR A 181 6.27 27.37 -22.15
CA TYR A 181 6.10 28.78 -22.48
C TYR A 181 5.99 29.04 -23.99
N ASN A 182 6.31 28.06 -24.85
CA ASN A 182 6.30 28.21 -26.29
C ASN A 182 5.80 26.94 -26.97
N LEU A 183 4.52 26.62 -26.74
CA LEU A 183 3.87 25.45 -27.33
C LEU A 183 3.39 25.77 -28.75
N LYS A 184 3.87 25.03 -29.74
CA LYS A 184 3.33 25.03 -31.08
C LYS A 184 1.93 24.43 -31.08
N LYS A 185 1.06 24.94 -31.96
CA LYS A 185 -0.29 24.44 -32.16
C LYS A 185 -0.47 23.95 -33.58
N THR A 186 -1.31 22.95 -33.73
CA THR A 186 -1.83 22.43 -34.99
C THR A 186 -2.86 23.42 -35.58
N GLU A 187 -3.29 23.21 -36.82
CA GLU A 187 -4.26 24.08 -37.50
C GLU A 187 -5.62 24.14 -36.78
N ASP A 188 -6.00 23.07 -36.08
CA ASP A 188 -7.22 22.98 -35.28
C ASP A 188 -7.05 23.50 -33.83
N GLY A 189 -5.89 24.11 -33.53
CA GLY A 189 -5.62 24.75 -32.24
C GLY A 189 -5.16 23.85 -31.10
N GLN A 190 -4.98 22.57 -31.36
CA GLN A 190 -4.44 21.60 -30.37
C GLN A 190 -2.92 21.78 -30.22
N ILE A 191 -2.34 21.26 -29.16
CA ILE A 191 -0.88 21.23 -28.99
C ILE A 191 -0.28 20.28 -30.03
N ASP A 192 0.71 20.73 -30.77
CA ASP A 192 1.47 19.89 -31.69
C ASP A 192 2.57 19.12 -30.94
N TYR A 193 2.41 17.83 -30.83
CA TYR A 193 3.38 16.93 -30.18
C TYR A 193 4.33 16.26 -31.20
N SER A 194 4.25 16.56 -32.48
CA SER A 194 5.05 15.88 -33.53
C SER A 194 6.57 16.01 -33.32
N ASP A 195 7.02 17.09 -32.70
CA ASP A 195 8.42 17.38 -32.36
C ASP A 195 8.74 17.11 -30.86
N ASP A 196 7.83 16.51 -30.08
CA ASP A 196 8.13 16.08 -28.72
C ASP A 196 8.88 14.74 -28.73
N PHE A 197 9.45 14.33 -27.57
CA PHE A 197 10.32 13.16 -27.44
C PHE A 197 9.71 11.89 -28.06
N PHE A 198 8.43 11.62 -27.81
CA PHE A 198 7.71 10.44 -28.33
C PHE A 198 6.94 10.70 -29.64
N GLY A 199 6.98 11.91 -30.18
CA GLY A 199 6.24 12.28 -31.39
C GLY A 199 4.72 12.27 -31.24
N LYS A 200 4.21 12.15 -30.02
CA LYS A 200 2.79 12.15 -29.65
C LYS A 200 2.62 12.56 -28.19
N GLN A 201 1.39 12.86 -27.81
CA GLN A 201 1.05 13.10 -26.42
C GLN A 201 1.26 11.81 -25.59
N THR A 202 1.96 11.94 -24.47
CA THR A 202 2.18 10.87 -23.50
C THR A 202 1.88 11.33 -22.09
N ALA A 203 1.59 10.37 -21.22
CA ALA A 203 1.24 10.60 -19.83
C ALA A 203 1.83 9.52 -18.91
N LEU A 204 1.80 9.77 -17.61
CA LEU A 204 2.04 8.72 -16.62
C LEU A 204 0.83 7.78 -16.55
N THR A 205 1.07 6.48 -16.48
CA THR A 205 0.04 5.45 -16.49
C THR A 205 -0.87 5.50 -15.26
N VAL A 206 -2.12 5.15 -15.44
CA VAL A 206 -3.10 4.95 -14.36
C VAL A 206 -3.23 3.46 -13.95
N SER A 207 -2.74 2.53 -14.81
CA SER A 207 -2.80 1.08 -14.60
C SER A 207 -1.88 0.38 -15.60
N GLY A 208 -1.31 -0.75 -15.22
CA GLY A 208 -0.56 -1.63 -16.10
C GLY A 208 -1.40 -2.76 -16.71
N GLN A 209 -2.73 -2.73 -16.53
CA GLN A 209 -3.62 -3.85 -16.89
C GLN A 209 -3.58 -4.18 -18.37
N LEU A 210 -3.74 -3.20 -19.27
CA LEU A 210 -3.88 -3.48 -20.70
C LEU A 210 -2.64 -4.18 -21.27
N GLU A 211 -1.45 -3.70 -20.92
CA GLU A 211 -0.18 -4.34 -21.28
C GLU A 211 0.02 -5.67 -20.53
N GLY A 212 -0.50 -5.77 -19.30
CA GLY A 212 -0.52 -7.00 -18.51
C GLY A 212 -1.32 -8.12 -19.18
N GLU A 213 -2.48 -7.81 -19.74
CA GLU A 213 -3.28 -8.78 -20.50
C GLU A 213 -2.51 -9.36 -21.70
N LEU A 214 -1.65 -8.56 -22.37
CA LEU A 214 -0.79 -9.06 -23.44
C LEU A 214 0.22 -10.10 -22.91
N GLY A 215 0.77 -9.83 -21.73
CA GLY A 215 1.66 -10.75 -21.03
C GLY A 215 0.96 -12.06 -20.66
N ALA A 216 -0.25 -11.99 -20.12
CA ALA A 216 -1.06 -13.16 -19.76
C ALA A 216 -1.40 -14.04 -20.98
N MET A 217 -1.71 -13.41 -22.12
CA MET A 217 -1.98 -14.12 -23.40
C MET A 217 -0.76 -14.84 -23.99
N ALA A 218 0.42 -14.62 -23.44
CA ALA A 218 1.66 -15.28 -23.88
C ALA A 218 2.24 -16.20 -22.81
N LEU A 219 2.21 -15.78 -21.54
CA LEU A 219 2.85 -16.45 -20.40
C LEU A 219 1.86 -17.17 -19.48
N GLY A 220 0.55 -17.01 -19.72
CA GLY A 220 -0.53 -17.63 -18.96
C GLY A 220 -0.87 -16.92 -17.66
N LYS A 221 0.10 -16.61 -16.82
CA LYS A 221 -0.07 -15.93 -15.53
C LYS A 221 1.01 -14.88 -15.33
N ILE A 222 0.60 -13.63 -15.21
CA ILE A 222 1.53 -12.54 -14.91
C ILE A 222 0.99 -11.69 -13.75
N TYR A 223 1.81 -10.86 -13.17
CA TYR A 223 1.38 -9.76 -12.32
C TYR A 223 2.28 -8.54 -12.51
N THR A 224 1.70 -7.37 -12.40
CA THR A 224 2.43 -6.13 -12.21
C THR A 224 2.50 -5.81 -10.72
N PHE A 225 3.53 -5.11 -10.30
CA PHE A 225 3.61 -4.47 -8.99
C PHE A 225 4.47 -3.23 -9.14
N GLY A 226 3.84 -2.10 -9.32
CA GLY A 226 4.52 -0.87 -9.67
C GLY A 226 3.70 0.38 -9.42
N PRO A 227 4.34 1.57 -9.55
CA PRO A 227 3.69 2.85 -9.36
C PRO A 227 2.67 3.12 -10.46
N THR A 228 1.56 3.72 -10.05
CA THR A 228 0.51 4.28 -10.91
C THR A 228 0.18 5.70 -10.46
N PHE A 229 -0.41 6.48 -11.36
CA PHE A 229 -0.55 7.92 -11.18
C PHE A 229 -1.96 8.38 -11.56
N ARG A 230 -2.58 9.19 -10.71
CA ARG A 230 -3.89 9.79 -10.98
C ARG A 230 -3.86 11.27 -10.64
N ALA A 231 -4.15 12.14 -11.61
CA ALA A 231 -4.12 13.59 -11.45
C ALA A 231 -5.46 14.16 -10.92
N GLU A 232 -6.22 13.35 -10.19
CA GLU A 232 -7.49 13.77 -9.60
C GLU A 232 -7.27 14.82 -8.51
N ASN A 233 -8.03 15.89 -8.55
CA ASN A 233 -8.02 16.92 -7.52
C ASN A 233 -8.84 16.47 -6.29
N SER A 234 -8.48 15.32 -5.72
CA SER A 234 -9.13 14.73 -4.56
C SER A 234 -8.24 14.83 -3.32
N ASN A 235 -8.76 15.38 -2.24
CA ASN A 235 -8.02 15.59 -1.00
C ASN A 235 -8.58 14.76 0.17
N THR A 236 -9.06 13.55 -0.12
CA THR A 236 -9.60 12.63 0.89
C THR A 236 -8.50 11.83 1.59
N PRO A 237 -8.78 11.19 2.73
CA PRO A 237 -7.85 10.27 3.39
C PRO A 237 -7.51 9.01 2.59
N ARG A 238 -8.16 8.77 1.45
CA ARG A 238 -8.05 7.54 0.64
C ARG A 238 -7.46 7.74 -0.75
N HIS A 239 -7.04 8.98 -1.11
CA HIS A 239 -6.52 9.31 -2.44
C HIS A 239 -5.08 9.82 -2.36
N LEU A 240 -4.26 9.32 -3.29
CA LEU A 240 -2.90 9.76 -3.59
C LEU A 240 -2.79 10.00 -5.09
N ALA A 241 -1.93 10.93 -5.49
CA ALA A 241 -1.60 11.16 -6.89
C ALA A 241 -0.60 10.13 -7.45
N GLU A 242 0.19 9.52 -6.57
CA GLU A 242 1.13 8.43 -6.86
C GLU A 242 0.94 7.33 -5.81
N PHE A 243 0.71 6.11 -6.24
CA PHE A 243 0.53 4.93 -5.40
C PHE A 243 0.94 3.67 -6.16
N TRP A 244 0.97 2.52 -5.50
CA TRP A 244 1.37 1.26 -6.12
C TRP A 244 0.18 0.34 -6.34
N MET A 245 0.10 -0.25 -7.54
CA MET A 245 -0.90 -1.26 -7.87
C MET A 245 -0.27 -2.64 -7.99
N ILE A 246 -1.01 -3.64 -7.55
CA ILE A 246 -0.77 -5.05 -7.82
C ILE A 246 -1.86 -5.50 -8.79
N GLU A 247 -1.47 -5.93 -9.99
CA GLU A 247 -2.41 -6.24 -11.06
C GLU A 247 -2.04 -7.58 -11.71
N PRO A 248 -2.52 -8.72 -11.17
CA PRO A 248 -2.42 -10.01 -11.82
C PRO A 248 -3.40 -10.12 -12.99
N GLU A 249 -2.93 -10.73 -14.08
CA GLU A 249 -3.73 -11.11 -15.24
C GLU A 249 -3.49 -12.59 -15.56
N ILE A 250 -4.57 -13.34 -15.75
CA ILE A 250 -4.53 -14.80 -15.84
C ILE A 250 -5.38 -15.28 -17.01
N ALA A 251 -4.76 -16.04 -17.91
CA ALA A 251 -5.46 -16.73 -18.98
C ALA A 251 -6.14 -18.00 -18.47
N PHE A 252 -7.25 -18.39 -19.12
CA PHE A 252 -7.98 -19.65 -18.93
C PHE A 252 -8.73 -19.77 -17.60
N ILE A 253 -9.08 -18.65 -16.96
CA ILE A 253 -9.94 -18.65 -15.75
C ILE A 253 -11.24 -17.89 -15.99
N GLN A 254 -12.23 -18.16 -15.14
CA GLN A 254 -13.57 -17.58 -15.13
C GLN A 254 -13.83 -16.84 -13.80
N LYS A 255 -15.02 -16.26 -13.65
CA LYS A 255 -15.40 -15.42 -12.50
C LYS A 255 -15.22 -16.10 -11.14
N ASP A 256 -15.63 -17.37 -11.01
CA ASP A 256 -15.55 -18.07 -9.73
C ASP A 256 -14.09 -18.32 -9.29
N GLU A 257 -13.24 -18.71 -10.24
CA GLU A 257 -11.81 -18.90 -10.00
C GLU A 257 -11.11 -17.57 -9.69
N LEU A 258 -11.57 -16.46 -10.29
CA LEU A 258 -11.05 -15.12 -9.96
C LEU A 258 -11.39 -14.74 -8.51
N MET A 259 -12.63 -14.95 -8.08
CA MET A 259 -13.07 -14.69 -6.70
C MET A 259 -12.29 -15.54 -5.68
N ASP A 260 -12.04 -16.82 -6.00
CA ASP A 260 -11.21 -17.70 -5.16
C ASP A 260 -9.79 -17.16 -5.03
N LEU A 261 -9.20 -16.69 -6.13
CA LEU A 261 -7.87 -16.09 -6.15
C LEU A 261 -7.80 -14.79 -5.34
N GLU A 262 -8.78 -13.90 -5.49
CA GLU A 262 -8.87 -12.63 -4.75
C GLU A 262 -8.90 -12.87 -3.23
N GLU A 263 -9.74 -13.82 -2.80
CA GLU A 263 -9.86 -14.20 -1.39
C GLU A 263 -8.58 -14.83 -0.86
N ASP A 264 -8.01 -15.81 -1.56
CA ASP A 264 -6.80 -16.51 -1.16
C ASP A 264 -5.59 -15.57 -1.08
N PHE A 265 -5.42 -14.70 -2.07
CA PHE A 265 -4.34 -13.73 -2.12
C PHE A 265 -4.37 -12.77 -0.92
N ILE A 266 -5.53 -12.17 -0.62
CA ILE A 266 -5.65 -11.26 0.52
C ILE A 266 -5.41 -12.00 1.84
N LYS A 267 -5.99 -13.18 2.02
CA LYS A 267 -5.79 -14.01 3.22
C LYS A 267 -4.32 -14.36 3.42
N PHE A 268 -3.62 -14.71 2.33
CA PHE A 268 -2.17 -14.95 2.39
C PHE A 268 -1.41 -13.72 2.88
N CYS A 269 -1.69 -12.54 2.31
CA CYS A 269 -1.04 -11.30 2.71
C CYS A 269 -1.29 -10.96 4.19
N VAL A 270 -2.52 -11.08 4.65
CA VAL A 270 -2.88 -10.79 6.04
C VAL A 270 -2.22 -11.80 6.99
N ARG A 271 -2.23 -13.09 6.64
CA ARG A 271 -1.53 -14.13 7.41
C ARG A 271 -0.03 -13.88 7.49
N TRP A 272 0.58 -13.50 6.37
CA TRP A 272 2.00 -13.13 6.35
C TRP A 272 2.33 -12.00 7.33
N ALA A 273 1.48 -10.98 7.41
CA ALA A 273 1.67 -9.88 8.36
C ALA A 273 1.58 -10.37 9.82
N LEU A 274 0.58 -11.20 10.14
CA LEU A 274 0.43 -11.80 11.47
C LEU A 274 1.63 -12.67 11.87
N ASP A 275 2.18 -13.43 10.91
CA ASP A 275 3.29 -14.35 11.18
C ASP A 275 4.66 -13.63 11.27
N ASN A 276 4.86 -12.55 10.53
CA ASN A 276 6.18 -11.93 10.37
C ASN A 276 6.32 -10.54 11.00
N CYS A 277 5.20 -9.89 11.39
CA CYS A 277 5.22 -8.50 11.86
C CYS A 277 4.57 -8.31 13.24
N MET A 278 4.44 -9.35 14.05
CA MET A 278 3.64 -9.31 15.27
C MET A 278 4.07 -8.21 16.25
N ASP A 279 5.38 -8.02 16.49
CA ASP A 279 5.87 -6.96 17.39
C ASP A 279 5.41 -5.55 16.94
N ASP A 280 5.41 -5.29 15.62
CA ASP A 280 4.95 -4.03 15.06
C ASP A 280 3.42 -3.92 15.08
N LEU A 281 2.71 -5.02 14.81
CA LEU A 281 1.25 -5.08 14.88
C LEU A 281 0.73 -4.90 16.30
N GLU A 282 1.36 -5.48 17.32
CA GLU A 282 1.02 -5.27 18.72
C GLU A 282 1.14 -3.80 19.13
N PHE A 283 2.22 -3.14 18.67
CA PHE A 283 2.37 -1.70 18.90
C PHE A 283 1.24 -0.89 18.24
N LEU A 284 0.95 -1.17 16.96
CA LEU A 284 -0.12 -0.46 16.25
C LEU A 284 -1.50 -0.76 16.85
N ASN A 285 -1.74 -2.01 17.27
CA ASN A 285 -2.97 -2.40 17.96
C ASN A 285 -3.17 -1.66 19.29
N GLN A 286 -2.08 -1.39 20.02
CA GLN A 286 -2.13 -0.66 21.28
C GLN A 286 -2.31 0.85 21.10
N PHE A 287 -1.61 1.46 20.13
CA PHE A 287 -1.45 2.92 20.07
C PHE A 287 -2.14 3.59 18.88
N VAL A 288 -2.56 2.83 17.87
CA VAL A 288 -3.16 3.36 16.63
C VAL A 288 -4.61 2.90 16.48
N ASP A 289 -4.84 1.58 16.47
CA ASP A 289 -6.16 1.00 16.20
C ASP A 289 -6.42 -0.20 17.12
N LYS A 290 -7.13 0.02 18.20
CA LYS A 290 -7.53 -1.04 19.13
C LYS A 290 -8.47 -2.02 18.44
N GLY A 291 -8.11 -3.32 18.41
CA GLY A 291 -8.86 -4.37 17.69
C GLY A 291 -8.28 -4.70 16.31
N LEU A 292 -7.16 -4.08 15.93
CA LEU A 292 -6.48 -4.36 14.66
C LEU A 292 -6.19 -5.85 14.48
N ILE A 293 -5.52 -6.48 15.46
CA ILE A 293 -5.12 -7.89 15.38
C ILE A 293 -6.34 -8.82 15.31
N GLU A 294 -7.39 -8.53 16.06
CA GLU A 294 -8.63 -9.31 16.05
C GLU A 294 -9.29 -9.24 14.66
N ARG A 295 -9.36 -8.04 14.07
CA ARG A 295 -9.89 -7.83 12.72
C ARG A 295 -9.08 -8.55 11.66
N LEU A 296 -7.74 -8.52 11.73
CA LEU A 296 -6.87 -9.25 10.81
C LEU A 296 -7.09 -10.76 10.91
N LYS A 297 -7.18 -11.33 12.11
CA LYS A 297 -7.49 -12.74 12.32
C LYS A 297 -8.87 -13.11 11.76
N SER A 298 -9.88 -12.29 12.02
CA SER A 298 -11.24 -12.51 11.52
C SER A 298 -11.28 -12.63 9.99
N VAL A 299 -10.53 -11.80 9.26
CA VAL A 299 -10.47 -11.90 7.79
C VAL A 299 -9.82 -13.21 7.32
N VAL A 300 -8.77 -13.67 8.00
CA VAL A 300 -8.10 -14.94 7.64
C VAL A 300 -9.01 -16.16 7.87
N ASP A 301 -9.79 -16.14 8.96
CA ASP A 301 -10.57 -17.28 9.42
C ASP A 301 -11.98 -17.34 8.80
N THR A 302 -12.41 -16.32 8.06
CA THR A 302 -13.78 -16.21 7.55
C THR A 302 -13.81 -16.33 6.03
N GLU A 303 -14.76 -17.07 5.48
CA GLU A 303 -15.07 -17.06 4.05
C GLU A 303 -15.73 -15.73 3.65
N PHE A 304 -15.33 -15.19 2.50
CA PHE A 304 -15.89 -13.96 1.97
C PHE A 304 -17.29 -14.23 1.39
N VAL A 305 -18.20 -13.31 1.62
CA VAL A 305 -19.54 -13.38 1.05
C VAL A 305 -19.48 -13.04 -0.43
N ARG A 306 -20.07 -13.86 -1.30
CA ARG A 306 -20.23 -13.58 -2.73
C ARG A 306 -21.62 -13.01 -2.95
N LEU A 307 -21.69 -11.75 -3.36
CA LEU A 307 -22.92 -10.98 -3.41
C LEU A 307 -23.12 -10.35 -4.80
N PRO A 308 -24.13 -10.77 -5.57
CA PRO A 308 -24.52 -10.04 -6.78
C PRO A 308 -24.94 -8.61 -6.45
N TYR A 309 -24.57 -7.64 -7.28
CA TYR A 309 -24.91 -6.22 -7.11
C TYR A 309 -26.42 -6.01 -6.92
N THR A 310 -27.26 -6.69 -7.69
CA THR A 310 -28.72 -6.57 -7.57
C THR A 310 -29.20 -6.92 -6.16
N GLU A 311 -28.72 -8.03 -5.59
CA GLU A 311 -29.05 -8.41 -4.21
C GLU A 311 -28.51 -7.40 -3.19
N GLY A 312 -27.32 -6.86 -3.43
CA GLY A 312 -26.74 -5.79 -2.61
C GLY A 312 -27.63 -4.55 -2.57
N ILE A 313 -28.16 -4.13 -3.73
CA ILE A 313 -29.11 -3.02 -3.81
C ILE A 313 -30.42 -3.34 -3.06
N GLU A 314 -30.94 -4.55 -3.20
CA GLU A 314 -32.16 -4.97 -2.47
C GLU A 314 -31.97 -4.89 -0.95
N ILE A 315 -30.82 -5.36 -0.43
CA ILE A 315 -30.46 -5.26 0.99
C ILE A 315 -30.40 -3.81 1.45
N LEU A 316 -29.76 -2.94 0.68
CA LEU A 316 -29.63 -1.50 1.01
C LEU A 316 -31.00 -0.81 1.00
N GLN A 317 -31.85 -1.11 0.01
CA GLN A 317 -33.21 -0.57 -0.07
C GLN A 317 -34.10 -1.06 1.06
N GLU A 318 -33.95 -2.32 1.49
CA GLU A 318 -34.66 -2.84 2.66
C GLU A 318 -34.20 -2.14 3.95
N ALA A 319 -32.89 -1.90 4.10
CA ALA A 319 -32.38 -1.14 5.22
C ALA A 319 -32.96 0.28 5.27
N ILE A 320 -33.07 0.95 4.12
CA ILE A 320 -33.73 2.27 4.01
C ILE A 320 -35.18 2.21 4.47
N LYS A 321 -35.96 1.20 4.00
CA LYS A 321 -37.36 1.00 4.42
C LYS A 321 -37.47 0.78 5.94
N ASN A 322 -36.45 0.15 6.54
CA ASN A 322 -36.36 -0.10 7.98
C ASN A 322 -35.78 1.08 8.78
N GLY A 323 -35.62 2.25 8.14
CA GLY A 323 -35.24 3.50 8.79
C GLY A 323 -33.75 3.86 8.76
N LYS A 324 -32.90 3.06 8.10
CA LYS A 324 -31.51 3.45 7.84
C LYS A 324 -31.49 4.66 6.91
N LYS A 325 -30.64 5.63 7.23
CA LYS A 325 -30.44 6.82 6.38
C LYS A 325 -29.06 6.78 5.79
N PHE A 326 -28.97 6.94 4.48
CA PHE A 326 -27.74 7.16 3.73
C PHE A 326 -27.72 8.59 3.22
N GLU A 327 -26.52 9.15 3.04
CA GLU A 327 -26.31 10.49 2.49
C GLU A 327 -26.56 10.50 0.98
N PHE A 328 -26.13 9.42 0.31
CA PHE A 328 -26.24 9.28 -1.14
C PHE A 328 -27.42 8.37 -1.54
N PRO A 329 -28.00 8.60 -2.72
CA PRO A 329 -29.06 7.75 -3.23
C PRO A 329 -28.53 6.33 -3.51
N CYS A 330 -29.41 5.34 -3.45
CA CYS A 330 -29.10 3.95 -3.73
C CYS A 330 -30.23 3.31 -4.53
N SER A 331 -30.06 3.27 -5.84
CA SER A 331 -30.96 2.63 -6.79
C SER A 331 -30.19 1.70 -7.73
N TRP A 332 -30.86 0.77 -8.36
CA TRP A 332 -30.21 -0.10 -9.33
C TRP A 332 -29.65 0.75 -10.50
N GLY A 333 -28.36 0.60 -10.78
CA GLY A 333 -27.64 1.38 -11.78
C GLY A 333 -26.77 2.49 -11.19
N ASP A 334 -26.93 2.81 -9.90
CA ASP A 334 -26.08 3.77 -9.21
C ASP A 334 -24.74 3.13 -8.81
N ASP A 335 -23.66 3.89 -8.88
CA ASP A 335 -22.39 3.48 -8.27
C ASP A 335 -22.48 3.55 -6.74
N LEU A 336 -21.97 2.53 -6.05
CA LEU A 336 -22.05 2.47 -4.59
C LEU A 336 -21.10 3.47 -3.95
N SER A 337 -21.62 4.27 -3.04
CA SER A 337 -20.79 5.10 -2.18
C SER A 337 -20.13 4.28 -1.07
N SER A 338 -19.05 4.81 -0.49
CA SER A 338 -18.36 4.15 0.64
C SER A 338 -19.26 3.85 1.84
N GLU A 339 -20.34 4.60 2.06
CA GLU A 339 -21.28 4.31 3.15
C GLU A 339 -22.14 3.07 2.87
N HIS A 340 -22.52 2.84 1.60
CA HIS A 340 -23.24 1.65 1.17
C HIS A 340 -22.36 0.39 1.33
N GLU A 341 -21.13 0.44 0.83
CA GLU A 341 -20.15 -0.63 0.96
C GLU A 341 -19.90 -1.01 2.42
N ARG A 342 -19.68 0.01 3.28
CA ARG A 342 -19.46 -0.21 4.70
C ARG A 342 -20.66 -0.78 5.41
N PHE A 343 -21.86 -0.36 5.07
CA PHE A 343 -23.08 -0.95 5.63
C PHE A 343 -23.16 -2.45 5.34
N LEU A 344 -22.92 -2.86 4.08
CA LEU A 344 -22.93 -4.27 3.70
C LEU A 344 -21.90 -5.08 4.48
N VAL A 345 -20.67 -4.57 4.59
CA VAL A 345 -19.54 -5.29 5.20
C VAL A 345 -19.57 -5.25 6.73
N GLU A 346 -19.89 -4.09 7.33
CA GLU A 346 -19.73 -3.86 8.78
C GLU A 346 -21.01 -4.10 9.58
N GLU A 347 -22.18 -3.79 9.01
CA GLU A 347 -23.45 -3.88 9.72
C GLU A 347 -24.25 -5.12 9.32
N HIS A 348 -24.37 -5.39 8.01
CA HIS A 348 -25.21 -6.48 7.52
C HIS A 348 -24.52 -7.84 7.60
N PHE A 349 -23.45 -8.07 6.84
CA PHE A 349 -22.78 -9.38 6.81
C PHE A 349 -21.72 -9.55 7.92
N LYS A 350 -21.11 -8.48 8.37
CA LYS A 350 -20.00 -8.46 9.33
C LYS A 350 -18.81 -9.33 8.88
N LYS A 351 -18.58 -9.36 7.57
CA LYS A 351 -17.56 -10.13 6.86
C LYS A 351 -17.14 -9.38 5.61
N PRO A 352 -15.94 -9.64 5.04
CA PRO A 352 -15.62 -9.18 3.70
C PRO A 352 -16.62 -9.70 2.67
N VAL A 353 -16.88 -8.88 1.66
CA VAL A 353 -17.85 -9.17 0.60
C VAL A 353 -17.16 -9.04 -0.75
N ILE A 354 -17.33 -10.03 -1.62
CA ILE A 354 -17.01 -9.93 -3.05
C ILE A 354 -18.31 -9.63 -3.78
N MET A 355 -18.44 -8.39 -4.22
CA MET A 355 -19.64 -7.97 -4.97
C MET A 355 -19.44 -8.17 -6.46
N THR A 356 -20.43 -8.76 -7.14
CA THR A 356 -20.33 -9.16 -8.54
C THR A 356 -21.47 -8.62 -9.39
N ASP A 357 -21.36 -8.79 -10.70
CA ASP A 357 -22.43 -8.57 -11.67
C ASP A 357 -23.00 -7.15 -11.63
N TYR A 358 -22.10 -6.18 -11.67
CA TYR A 358 -22.43 -4.76 -11.69
C TYR A 358 -23.12 -4.32 -13.01
N PRO A 359 -23.93 -3.27 -12.99
CA PRO A 359 -24.43 -2.64 -14.21
C PRO A 359 -23.28 -2.24 -15.15
N LYS A 360 -23.38 -2.59 -16.43
CA LYS A 360 -22.31 -2.33 -17.42
C LYS A 360 -21.99 -0.86 -17.60
N ASP A 361 -22.94 0.03 -17.35
CA ASP A 361 -22.77 1.45 -17.63
C ASP A 361 -21.90 2.17 -16.59
N ILE A 362 -21.74 1.59 -15.40
CA ILE A 362 -20.87 2.11 -14.33
C ILE A 362 -19.52 1.41 -14.22
N LYS A 363 -19.23 0.42 -15.09
CA LYS A 363 -17.96 -0.33 -15.08
C LYS A 363 -17.19 -0.14 -16.39
N ALA A 364 -15.92 -0.56 -16.41
CA ALA A 364 -15.01 -0.35 -17.53
C ALA A 364 -15.40 -1.13 -18.80
N PHE A 365 -14.97 -0.63 -19.96
CA PHE A 365 -15.35 -1.14 -21.29
C PHE A 365 -14.83 -2.56 -21.58
N TYR A 366 -13.75 -2.96 -20.94
CA TYR A 366 -13.09 -4.24 -21.18
C TYR A 366 -13.71 -5.40 -20.38
N MET A 367 -14.67 -5.13 -19.50
CA MET A 367 -15.29 -6.17 -18.69
C MET A 367 -16.28 -7.00 -19.52
N LYS A 368 -16.26 -8.32 -19.33
CA LYS A 368 -17.15 -9.25 -20.03
C LYS A 368 -18.59 -9.03 -19.65
N ILE A 369 -19.44 -8.81 -20.66
CA ILE A 369 -20.89 -8.62 -20.47
C ILE A 369 -21.54 -9.97 -20.22
N ASN A 370 -22.40 -10.04 -19.20
CA ASN A 370 -23.23 -11.21 -18.90
C ASN A 370 -24.28 -11.48 -20.00
N GLU A 371 -24.90 -12.68 -20.00
CA GLU A 371 -25.94 -13.06 -20.96
C GLU A 371 -27.18 -12.18 -20.91
N ASP A 372 -27.43 -11.52 -19.78
CA ASP A 372 -28.54 -10.55 -19.62
C ASP A 372 -28.38 -9.27 -20.46
N GLY A 373 -27.17 -9.03 -20.97
CA GLY A 373 -26.80 -7.84 -21.74
C GLY A 373 -26.79 -6.53 -20.93
N LYS A 374 -27.01 -6.58 -19.62
CA LYS A 374 -27.13 -5.42 -18.70
C LYS A 374 -26.03 -5.32 -17.68
N THR A 375 -25.50 -6.46 -17.24
CA THR A 375 -24.47 -6.54 -16.22
C THR A 375 -23.15 -7.06 -16.79
N VAL A 376 -22.06 -6.87 -16.03
CA VAL A 376 -20.71 -7.33 -16.36
C VAL A 376 -20.15 -8.24 -15.28
N GLN A 377 -19.22 -9.13 -15.65
CA GLN A 377 -18.54 -10.04 -14.74
C GLN A 377 -17.42 -9.31 -13.97
N GLY A 378 -17.80 -8.23 -13.28
CA GLY A 378 -16.94 -7.53 -12.34
C GLY A 378 -16.92 -8.22 -10.99
N THR A 379 -15.83 -8.03 -10.25
CA THR A 379 -15.62 -8.51 -8.87
C THR A 379 -14.97 -7.39 -8.06
N ASP A 380 -15.69 -6.82 -7.09
CA ASP A 380 -15.12 -5.84 -6.18
C ASP A 380 -15.06 -6.44 -4.77
N VAL A 381 -13.88 -6.50 -4.19
CA VAL A 381 -13.71 -7.00 -2.82
C VAL A 381 -13.82 -5.84 -1.85
N LEU A 382 -14.85 -5.90 -1.00
CA LEU A 382 -15.17 -4.87 0.00
C LEU A 382 -14.72 -5.30 1.39
N PHE A 383 -14.00 -4.43 2.07
CA PHE A 383 -13.42 -4.68 3.39
C PHE A 383 -13.91 -3.70 4.45
N PRO A 384 -13.96 -4.15 5.73
CA PRO A 384 -14.30 -3.26 6.85
C PRO A 384 -13.34 -2.06 6.89
N GLN A 385 -13.86 -0.87 7.18
CA GLN A 385 -13.15 0.41 7.29
C GLN A 385 -12.50 0.92 5.99
N ILE A 386 -12.30 0.07 4.98
CA ILE A 386 -11.66 0.41 3.71
C ILE A 386 -12.69 0.66 2.61
N GLY A 387 -13.74 -0.16 2.51
CA GLY A 387 -14.57 -0.26 1.32
C GLY A 387 -13.88 -1.12 0.27
N GLU A 388 -13.98 -0.77 -1.00
CA GLU A 388 -13.30 -1.48 -2.09
C GLU A 388 -11.78 -1.51 -1.89
N ILE A 389 -11.20 -2.71 -1.82
CA ILE A 389 -9.75 -2.96 -1.72
C ILE A 389 -9.20 -3.60 -3.00
N ILE A 390 -9.99 -4.42 -3.68
CA ILE A 390 -9.72 -5.00 -5.00
C ILE A 390 -10.87 -4.62 -5.93
N GLY A 391 -10.54 -4.28 -7.18
CA GLY A 391 -11.45 -4.24 -8.30
C GLY A 391 -10.99 -5.21 -9.39
N GLY A 392 -11.81 -6.19 -9.75
CA GLY A 392 -11.47 -7.22 -10.71
C GLY A 392 -12.56 -7.47 -11.73
N SER A 393 -12.25 -8.24 -12.76
CA SER A 393 -13.26 -8.76 -13.71
C SER A 393 -12.72 -9.88 -14.59
N VAL A 394 -13.66 -10.64 -15.15
CA VAL A 394 -13.40 -11.37 -16.38
C VAL A 394 -13.32 -10.35 -17.51
N ARG A 395 -12.35 -10.51 -18.41
CA ARG A 395 -12.11 -9.61 -19.54
C ARG A 395 -12.92 -10.08 -20.76
N GLU A 396 -13.39 -9.15 -21.59
CA GLU A 396 -14.08 -9.50 -22.83
C GLU A 396 -13.11 -10.11 -23.85
N GLU A 397 -13.30 -11.36 -24.17
CA GLU A 397 -12.48 -12.10 -25.16
C GLU A 397 -12.99 -11.98 -26.59
N SER A 398 -14.24 -11.53 -26.80
CA SER A 398 -14.80 -11.36 -28.13
C SER A 398 -14.42 -10.00 -28.74
N LEU A 399 -13.69 -10.04 -29.86
CA LEU A 399 -13.31 -8.85 -30.60
C LEU A 399 -14.51 -7.98 -30.99
N ASN A 400 -15.61 -8.64 -31.43
CA ASN A 400 -16.81 -7.89 -31.87
C ASN A 400 -17.47 -7.16 -30.69
N LYS A 401 -17.69 -7.86 -29.58
CA LYS A 401 -18.30 -7.26 -28.37
C LYS A 401 -17.43 -6.13 -27.81
N LEU A 402 -16.10 -6.32 -27.79
CA LEU A 402 -15.18 -5.31 -27.33
C LEU A 402 -15.21 -4.05 -28.23
N ASN A 403 -15.24 -4.23 -29.56
CA ASN A 403 -15.38 -3.13 -30.51
C ASN A 403 -16.72 -2.39 -30.32
N ASP A 404 -17.81 -3.10 -30.09
CA ASP A 404 -19.13 -2.51 -29.85
C ASP A 404 -19.11 -1.62 -28.59
N GLU A 405 -18.51 -2.09 -27.49
CA GLU A 405 -18.38 -1.30 -26.26
C GLU A 405 -17.46 -0.08 -26.43
N ILE A 406 -16.34 -0.24 -27.12
CA ILE A 406 -15.45 0.89 -27.44
C ILE A 406 -16.17 1.94 -28.27
N ALA A 407 -16.93 1.52 -29.30
CA ALA A 407 -17.71 2.41 -30.13
C ALA A 407 -18.83 3.11 -29.32
N ARG A 408 -19.55 2.36 -28.50
CA ARG A 408 -20.62 2.88 -27.63
C ARG A 408 -20.13 3.98 -26.69
N ARG A 409 -18.91 3.83 -26.19
CA ARG A 409 -18.28 4.78 -25.24
C ARG A 409 -17.45 5.86 -25.91
N HIS A 410 -17.38 5.88 -27.23
CA HIS A 410 -16.58 6.84 -28.01
C HIS A 410 -15.09 6.85 -27.62
N ILE A 411 -14.53 5.69 -27.28
CA ILE A 411 -13.12 5.56 -26.92
C ILE A 411 -12.26 5.65 -28.18
N PRO A 412 -11.20 6.51 -28.21
CA PRO A 412 -10.33 6.62 -29.37
C PRO A 412 -9.54 5.33 -29.65
N MET A 413 -9.81 4.66 -30.78
CA MET A 413 -9.16 3.39 -31.15
C MET A 413 -7.71 3.56 -31.60
N LYS A 414 -7.30 4.77 -31.98
CA LYS A 414 -6.02 5.06 -32.61
C LYS A 414 -4.81 4.56 -31.80
N ASP A 415 -4.91 4.64 -30.48
CA ASP A 415 -3.80 4.31 -29.58
C ASP A 415 -3.98 2.94 -28.88
N MET A 416 -5.02 2.16 -29.25
CA MET A 416 -5.37 0.89 -28.64
C MET A 416 -5.41 -0.31 -29.61
N TRP A 417 -4.95 -0.12 -30.84
CA TRP A 417 -4.98 -1.17 -31.88
C TRP A 417 -4.27 -2.45 -31.45
N TRP A 418 -3.16 -2.33 -30.74
CA TRP A 418 -2.36 -3.41 -30.21
C TRP A 418 -3.11 -4.25 -29.12
N TYR A 419 -3.97 -3.62 -28.35
CA TYR A 419 -4.80 -4.30 -27.35
C TYR A 419 -5.86 -5.18 -28.03
N LEU A 420 -6.44 -4.73 -29.16
CA LEU A 420 -7.40 -5.51 -29.92
C LEU A 420 -6.77 -6.70 -30.66
N ASP A 421 -5.48 -6.64 -30.94
CA ASP A 421 -4.77 -7.75 -31.58
C ASP A 421 -4.76 -9.01 -30.72
N THR A 422 -4.80 -8.88 -29.38
CA THR A 422 -4.95 -10.05 -28.49
C THR A 422 -6.28 -10.76 -28.64
N ARG A 423 -7.32 -10.07 -29.11
CA ARG A 423 -8.63 -10.66 -29.41
C ARG A 423 -8.70 -11.15 -30.86
N ARG A 424 -7.90 -10.58 -31.74
CA ARG A 424 -7.82 -10.97 -33.14
C ARG A 424 -6.97 -12.22 -33.35
N PHE A 425 -5.92 -12.38 -32.56
CA PHE A 425 -4.91 -13.43 -32.72
C PHE A 425 -4.84 -14.33 -31.49
N GLY A 426 -5.69 -15.37 -31.46
CA GLY A 426 -5.67 -16.38 -30.42
C GLY A 426 -6.26 -15.94 -29.09
N SER A 427 -7.40 -15.29 -29.15
CA SER A 427 -8.14 -14.88 -27.94
C SER A 427 -8.44 -16.08 -27.02
N ALA A 428 -8.39 -15.84 -25.72
CA ALA A 428 -8.72 -16.83 -24.69
C ALA A 428 -9.53 -16.17 -23.56
N PRO A 429 -10.36 -16.93 -22.82
CA PRO A 429 -10.92 -16.47 -21.57
C PRO A 429 -9.79 -16.06 -20.62
N HIS A 430 -9.91 -14.89 -20.01
CA HIS A 430 -8.93 -14.39 -19.05
C HIS A 430 -9.57 -13.42 -18.08
N ALA A 431 -8.95 -13.27 -16.94
CA ALA A 431 -9.44 -12.42 -15.86
C ALA A 431 -8.26 -11.84 -15.08
N GLY A 432 -8.53 -10.79 -14.36
CA GLY A 432 -7.55 -10.16 -13.49
C GLY A 432 -8.18 -9.16 -12.55
N PHE A 433 -7.36 -8.63 -11.66
CA PHE A 433 -7.80 -7.62 -10.71
C PHE A 433 -6.71 -6.58 -10.42
N GLY A 434 -7.11 -5.45 -9.88
CA GLY A 434 -6.22 -4.43 -9.34
C GLY A 434 -6.39 -4.30 -7.84
N LEU A 435 -5.29 -4.37 -7.08
CA LEU A 435 -5.25 -4.09 -5.65
C LEU A 435 -4.32 -2.91 -5.39
N GLY A 436 -4.88 -1.85 -4.77
CA GLY A 436 -4.07 -0.73 -4.32
C GLY A 436 -3.22 -1.10 -3.11
N PHE A 437 -1.89 -1.06 -3.23
CA PHE A 437 -1.00 -1.46 -2.15
C PHE A 437 -1.19 -0.62 -0.89
N GLU A 438 -1.39 0.68 -1.04
CA GLU A 438 -1.62 1.57 0.09
C GLU A 438 -2.97 1.30 0.79
N ARG A 439 -4.01 0.84 0.08
CA ARG A 439 -5.27 0.40 0.70
C ARG A 439 -5.06 -0.87 1.53
N LEU A 440 -4.28 -1.83 1.02
CA LEU A 440 -3.87 -3.00 1.80
C LEU A 440 -3.08 -2.59 3.04
N MET A 441 -2.17 -1.64 2.91
CA MET A 441 -1.40 -1.11 4.02
C MET A 441 -2.27 -0.41 5.08
N LEU A 442 -3.29 0.36 4.68
CA LEU A 442 -4.26 0.93 5.63
C LEU A 442 -4.94 -0.17 6.44
N PHE A 443 -5.40 -1.23 5.77
CA PHE A 443 -6.07 -2.35 6.42
C PHE A 443 -5.15 -3.08 7.40
N VAL A 444 -3.93 -3.44 6.97
CA VAL A 444 -2.99 -4.23 7.77
C VAL A 444 -2.41 -3.42 8.95
N THR A 445 -2.27 -2.11 8.82
CA THR A 445 -1.67 -1.26 9.86
C THR A 445 -2.68 -0.56 10.77
N GLY A 446 -3.94 -0.49 10.36
CA GLY A 446 -4.97 0.29 11.08
C GLY A 446 -4.81 1.81 10.95
N MET A 447 -3.89 2.28 10.08
CA MET A 447 -3.73 3.72 9.84
C MET A 447 -4.97 4.29 9.15
N GLN A 448 -5.34 5.53 9.50
CA GLN A 448 -6.59 6.15 9.05
C GLN A 448 -6.43 7.05 7.82
N ASN A 449 -5.21 7.31 7.38
CA ASN A 449 -4.94 8.17 6.24
C ASN A 449 -3.87 7.55 5.35
N ILE A 450 -4.17 7.45 4.07
CA ILE A 450 -3.29 6.82 3.07
C ILE A 450 -1.92 7.50 2.95
N ARG A 451 -1.82 8.81 3.31
CA ARG A 451 -0.56 9.55 3.36
C ARG A 451 0.41 9.02 4.41
N ASP A 452 -0.08 8.21 5.35
CA ASP A 452 0.69 7.70 6.48
C ASP A 452 1.20 6.26 6.26
N VAL A 453 0.88 5.65 5.12
CA VAL A 453 1.35 4.29 4.77
C VAL A 453 2.32 4.28 3.58
N ILE A 454 2.63 5.43 3.02
CA ILE A 454 3.65 5.63 1.99
C ILE A 454 4.73 6.58 2.52
N PRO A 455 6.03 6.36 2.23
CA PRO A 455 7.12 7.19 2.78
C PRO A 455 6.98 8.67 2.48
N PHE A 456 6.76 9.03 1.22
CA PHE A 456 6.66 10.40 0.74
C PHE A 456 5.39 10.56 -0.12
N PRO A 457 4.26 10.94 0.49
CA PRO A 457 2.99 11.01 -0.22
C PRO A 457 2.98 12.13 -1.27
N ARG A 458 2.31 11.86 -2.40
CA ARG A 458 2.00 12.84 -3.44
C ARG A 458 0.51 13.10 -3.45
N THR A 459 0.11 14.34 -3.19
CA THR A 459 -1.29 14.77 -3.18
C THR A 459 -1.40 16.17 -3.79
N PRO A 460 -2.61 16.67 -4.10
CA PRO A 460 -2.75 18.04 -4.57
C PRO A 460 -2.00 19.03 -3.65
N LYS A 461 -1.17 19.88 -4.25
CA LYS A 461 -0.32 20.89 -3.60
C LYS A 461 0.77 20.35 -2.68
N THR A 462 1.13 19.06 -2.75
CA THR A 462 2.16 18.45 -1.91
C THR A 462 3.09 17.58 -2.75
N ALA A 463 4.33 18.02 -2.92
CA ALA A 463 5.38 17.32 -3.68
C ALA A 463 6.78 17.54 -3.08
N GLU A 464 6.86 17.96 -1.82
CA GLU A 464 8.10 18.09 -1.06
C GLU A 464 8.71 16.71 -0.76
N PHE A 465 10.02 16.65 -0.68
CA PHE A 465 10.88 15.46 -0.50
C PHE A 465 11.10 14.69 -1.78
#